data_9149ebcd71f2a2f0848a9adb409fa789
#
_entry.id   9149ebcd71f2a2f0848a9adb409fa789
#
_cell.length_a   1.000
_cell.length_b   1.000
_cell.length_c   1.000
_cell.angle_alpha   90.00
_cell.angle_beta   90.00
_cell.angle_gamma   90.00
#
_symmetry.space_group_name_H-M   'P 1'
#
loop_
_entity.id
_entity.type
_entity.pdbx_description
1 polymer ?
#
loop_
_entity_poly.entity_id
_entity_poly.type
_entity_poly.pdbx_seq_one_letter_code
_entity_poly.pdbx_strand_id
1 'polypeptide(L)'
;LALAKGLIGTGIAKKVLLITADTLSRTVHPMDKSTRTIFGDAAAATLIEGSDTARIGDFVLGTDGSGMDKLIIPAGAWAAPRSPETAVERTNKWGNTRSAENMYMNGPEVLKFTVETVPPAVQQALDVHSLKLEDIDLFVFHQATKLILEHLRKEIGIPEEKFYTNI
;
A
#
# COMPACT_ATOMS: atom_id res chain seq x y z
N LEU A 1 -7.30 -6.20 8.36
CA LEU A 1 -8.22 -5.66 9.40
C LEU A 1 -9.65 -6.16 9.17
N ALA A 2 -10.19 -6.14 7.94
CA ALA A 2 -11.56 -6.64 7.64
C ALA A 2 -11.77 -8.10 8.06
N LEU A 3 -10.80 -8.98 7.78
CA LEU A 3 -10.84 -10.37 8.21
C LEU A 3 -10.89 -10.49 9.74
N ALA A 4 -10.08 -9.71 10.46
CA ALA A 4 -10.10 -9.69 11.93
C ALA A 4 -11.46 -9.24 12.48
N LYS A 5 -12.06 -8.17 11.90
CA LYS A 5 -13.43 -7.73 12.22
C LYS A 5 -14.44 -8.86 12.00
N GLY A 6 -14.34 -9.58 10.87
CA GLY A 6 -15.23 -10.70 10.57
C GLY A 6 -15.11 -11.85 11.55
N LEU A 7 -13.90 -12.28 11.91
CA LEU A 7 -13.67 -13.36 12.88
C LEU A 7 -14.20 -13.03 14.28
N ILE A 8 -14.08 -11.78 14.70
CA ILE A 8 -14.61 -11.33 15.98
C ILE A 8 -16.12 -11.18 15.91
N GLY A 9 -16.65 -10.55 14.86
CA GLY A 9 -18.08 -10.32 14.70
C GLY A 9 -18.92 -11.59 14.57
N THR A 10 -18.33 -12.69 14.05
CA THR A 10 -18.98 -13.99 13.97
C THR A 10 -18.77 -14.87 15.22
N GLY A 11 -18.04 -14.38 16.23
CA GLY A 11 -17.77 -15.11 17.46
C GLY A 11 -16.72 -16.21 17.35
N ILE A 12 -16.06 -16.34 16.19
CA ILE A 12 -14.97 -17.34 15.98
C ILE A 12 -13.76 -16.99 16.86
N ALA A 13 -13.48 -15.71 17.06
CA ALA A 13 -12.42 -15.25 17.94
C ALA A 13 -12.91 -14.09 18.82
N LYS A 14 -12.37 -13.97 20.04
CA LYS A 14 -12.59 -12.80 20.91
C LYS A 14 -11.49 -11.74 20.73
N LYS A 15 -10.28 -12.18 20.37
CA LYS A 15 -9.10 -11.36 20.15
C LYS A 15 -8.36 -11.87 18.94
N VAL A 16 -7.87 -10.98 18.10
CA VAL A 16 -7.06 -11.27 16.91
C VAL A 16 -5.79 -10.44 16.96
N LEU A 17 -4.64 -11.10 16.90
CA LEU A 17 -3.36 -10.44 16.70
C LEU A 17 -3.07 -10.38 15.19
N LEU A 18 -3.22 -9.19 14.61
CA LEU A 18 -2.85 -8.93 13.22
C LEU A 18 -1.37 -8.59 13.15
N ILE A 19 -0.60 -9.38 12.43
CA ILE A 19 0.81 -9.15 12.18
C ILE A 19 1.00 -8.85 10.69
N THR A 20 1.66 -7.76 10.39
CA THR A 20 2.11 -7.38 9.04
C THR A 20 3.62 -7.25 9.05
N ALA A 21 4.32 -7.88 8.11
CA ALA A 21 5.78 -7.82 8.05
C ALA A 21 6.24 -8.01 6.61
N ASP A 22 7.20 -7.18 6.20
CA ASP A 22 7.83 -7.23 4.89
C ASP A 22 9.35 -7.10 5.01
N THR A 23 10.09 -7.83 4.16
CA THR A 23 11.54 -7.72 3.98
C THR A 23 11.85 -7.34 2.53
N LEU A 24 11.32 -6.21 2.08
CA LEU A 24 11.41 -5.74 0.70
C LEU A 24 12.85 -5.43 0.27
N SER A 25 13.75 -5.08 1.20
CA SER A 25 15.17 -4.87 0.92
C SER A 25 15.82 -6.07 0.21
N ARG A 26 15.31 -7.28 0.42
CA ARG A 26 15.81 -8.51 -0.23
C ARG A 26 15.47 -8.61 -1.72
N THR A 27 14.50 -7.84 -2.17
CA THR A 27 13.99 -7.85 -3.56
C THR A 27 14.44 -6.64 -4.36
N VAL A 28 14.91 -5.61 -3.68
CA VAL A 28 15.38 -4.36 -4.29
C VAL A 28 16.84 -4.50 -4.70
N HIS A 29 17.17 -4.11 -5.94
CA HIS A 29 18.57 -4.11 -6.40
C HIS A 29 19.32 -2.89 -5.85
N PRO A 30 20.56 -3.03 -5.32
CA PRO A 30 21.33 -1.91 -4.76
C PRO A 30 21.59 -0.76 -5.73
N MET A 31 21.67 -1.05 -7.03
CA MET A 31 21.89 -0.07 -8.10
C MET A 31 20.60 0.41 -8.76
N ASP A 32 19.42 0.06 -8.24
CA ASP A 32 18.14 0.60 -8.70
C ASP A 32 17.65 1.73 -7.80
N LYS A 33 17.94 2.96 -8.19
CA LYS A 33 17.54 4.16 -7.43
C LYS A 33 16.03 4.39 -7.43
N SER A 34 15.29 3.81 -8.39
CA SER A 34 13.85 3.98 -8.49
C SER A 34 13.06 3.21 -7.44
N THR A 35 13.67 2.20 -6.82
CA THR A 35 13.04 1.37 -5.78
C THR A 35 13.80 1.43 -4.45
N ARG A 36 15.13 1.43 -4.48
CA ARG A 36 15.99 1.37 -3.30
C ARG A 36 15.76 2.47 -2.27
N THR A 37 15.34 3.65 -2.70
CA THR A 37 15.13 4.81 -1.82
C THR A 37 13.71 4.89 -1.25
N ILE A 38 12.82 3.98 -1.68
CA ILE A 38 11.39 4.02 -1.32
C ILE A 38 11.03 2.86 -0.39
N PHE A 39 11.57 1.67 -0.68
CA PHE A 39 11.20 0.45 0.03
C PHE A 39 12.20 0.11 1.14
N GLY A 40 11.66 -0.32 2.29
CA GLY A 40 12.42 -0.79 3.44
C GLY A 40 11.77 -2.00 4.10
N ASP A 41 12.38 -2.49 5.16
CA ASP A 41 11.89 -3.62 5.95
C ASP A 41 11.17 -3.09 7.18
N ALA A 42 10.01 -3.65 7.48
CA ALA A 42 9.24 -3.29 8.67
C ALA A 42 8.34 -4.43 9.13
N ALA A 43 7.98 -4.40 10.40
CA ALA A 43 6.97 -5.25 10.99
C ALA A 43 6.09 -4.47 11.97
N ALA A 44 4.81 -4.80 12.01
CA ALA A 44 3.87 -4.26 12.99
C ALA A 44 2.95 -5.37 13.51
N ALA A 45 2.55 -5.26 14.77
CA ALA A 45 1.56 -6.14 15.39
C ALA A 45 0.44 -5.29 16.01
N THR A 46 -0.81 -5.61 15.67
CA THR A 46 -1.99 -4.90 16.15
C THR A 46 -2.95 -5.88 16.81
N LEU A 47 -3.25 -5.66 18.09
CA LEU A 47 -4.27 -6.43 18.80
C LEU A 47 -5.65 -5.82 18.52
N ILE A 48 -6.56 -6.64 18.03
CA ILE A 48 -7.97 -6.30 17.80
C ILE A 48 -8.83 -7.13 18.76
N GLU A 49 -9.70 -6.46 19.51
CA GLU A 49 -10.59 -7.09 20.49
C GLU A 49 -12.04 -6.73 20.21
N GLY A 50 -12.95 -7.59 20.65
CA GLY A 50 -14.37 -7.28 20.67
C GLY A 50 -14.69 -6.12 21.61
N SER A 51 -15.66 -5.29 21.25
CA SER A 51 -16.12 -4.16 22.04
C SER A 51 -17.65 -4.05 21.93
N ASP A 52 -18.31 -3.60 23.00
CA ASP A 52 -19.74 -3.33 23.01
C ASP A 52 -20.11 -2.13 22.10
N THR A 53 -19.14 -1.31 21.79
CA THR A 53 -19.29 -0.20 20.83
C THR A 53 -18.45 -0.49 19.59
N ALA A 54 -19.06 -0.45 18.40
CA ALA A 54 -18.35 -0.61 17.13
C ALA A 54 -17.30 0.51 16.96
N ARG A 55 -16.03 0.12 16.83
CA ARG A 55 -14.89 1.03 16.65
C ARG A 55 -14.28 0.93 15.25
N ILE A 56 -14.59 -0.13 14.53
CA ILE A 56 -14.12 -0.36 13.16
C ILE A 56 -15.34 -0.32 12.25
N GLY A 57 -15.43 0.71 11.44
CA GLY A 57 -16.50 0.90 10.46
C GLY A 57 -16.44 -0.09 9.30
N ASP A 58 -17.21 0.19 8.26
CA ASP A 58 -17.22 -0.62 7.05
C ASP A 58 -16.02 -0.29 6.14
N PHE A 59 -15.73 -1.20 5.22
CA PHE A 59 -14.57 -1.10 4.35
C PHE A 59 -15.01 -0.84 2.92
N VAL A 60 -14.28 0.04 2.24
CA VAL A 60 -14.32 0.17 0.79
C VAL A 60 -13.13 -0.60 0.23
N LEU A 61 -13.41 -1.63 -0.56
CA LEU A 61 -12.39 -2.50 -1.13
C LEU A 61 -12.51 -2.48 -2.65
N GLY A 62 -11.36 -2.50 -3.33
CA GLY A 62 -11.27 -2.55 -4.77
C GLY A 62 -9.98 -3.19 -5.24
N THR A 63 -9.96 -3.66 -6.48
CA THR A 63 -8.79 -4.22 -7.14
C THR A 63 -8.82 -3.85 -8.61
N ASP A 64 -7.70 -3.37 -9.13
CA ASP A 64 -7.48 -3.17 -10.56
C ASP A 64 -6.29 -4.03 -11.01
N GLY A 65 -6.60 -5.13 -11.69
CA GLY A 65 -5.59 -6.04 -12.23
C GLY A 65 -4.92 -5.56 -13.51
N SER A 66 -5.40 -4.49 -14.16
CA SER A 66 -4.80 -3.94 -15.37
C SER A 66 -3.39 -3.40 -15.15
N GLY A 67 -3.06 -3.03 -13.92
CA GLY A 67 -1.75 -2.53 -13.50
C GLY A 67 -0.80 -3.59 -12.95
N MET A 68 -1.07 -4.89 -13.08
CA MET A 68 -0.29 -5.97 -12.45
C MET A 68 1.21 -5.95 -12.79
N ASP A 69 1.57 -5.46 -13.96
CA ASP A 69 2.96 -5.36 -14.43
C ASP A 69 3.66 -4.04 -14.05
N LYS A 70 2.99 -3.12 -13.35
CA LYS A 70 3.53 -1.80 -13.01
C LYS A 70 4.30 -1.78 -11.70
N LEU A 71 4.02 -2.72 -10.80
CA LEU A 71 4.79 -2.96 -9.57
C LEU A 71 4.86 -4.47 -9.34
N ILE A 72 5.97 -5.10 -9.69
CA ILE A 72 6.10 -6.56 -9.73
C ILE A 72 7.55 -7.01 -9.52
N ILE A 73 7.71 -8.24 -9.02
CA ILE A 73 8.94 -9.03 -9.12
C ILE A 73 8.67 -10.10 -10.19
N PRO A 74 9.23 -9.98 -11.41
CA PRO A 74 8.85 -10.85 -12.51
C PRO A 74 9.17 -12.34 -12.34
N ALA A 75 10.27 -12.65 -11.62
CA ALA A 75 10.73 -14.02 -11.42
C ALA A 75 11.12 -14.29 -9.95
N GLY A 76 11.16 -15.57 -9.58
CA GLY A 76 11.55 -16.01 -8.24
C GLY A 76 10.47 -16.84 -7.52
N ALA A 77 9.33 -17.09 -8.18
CA ALA A 77 8.23 -17.91 -7.68
C ALA A 77 7.81 -18.95 -8.74
N TRP A 78 6.68 -19.63 -8.52
CA TRP A 78 6.24 -20.77 -9.37
C TRP A 78 6.03 -20.42 -10.85
N ALA A 79 5.48 -19.25 -11.15
CA ALA A 79 5.19 -18.86 -12.54
C ALA A 79 6.45 -18.65 -13.37
N ALA A 80 7.52 -18.16 -12.75
CA ALA A 80 8.84 -17.94 -13.34
C ALA A 80 9.90 -18.24 -12.28
N PRO A 81 10.36 -19.49 -12.12
CA PRO A 81 11.38 -19.86 -11.15
C PRO A 81 12.72 -19.12 -11.44
N ARG A 82 13.52 -18.99 -10.40
CA ARG A 82 14.90 -18.44 -10.55
C ARG A 82 15.72 -19.30 -11.49
N SER A 83 16.47 -18.66 -12.36
CA SER A 83 17.38 -19.32 -13.32
C SER A 83 18.54 -18.40 -13.67
N PRO A 84 19.62 -18.91 -14.32
CA PRO A 84 20.68 -18.07 -14.84
C PRO A 84 20.17 -16.94 -15.75
N GLU A 85 19.11 -17.17 -16.52
CA GLU A 85 18.50 -16.21 -17.43
C GLU A 85 17.75 -15.11 -16.67
N THR A 86 17.01 -15.46 -15.60
CA THR A 86 16.28 -14.49 -14.77
C THR A 86 17.19 -13.65 -13.91
N ALA A 87 18.38 -14.15 -13.58
CA ALA A 87 19.39 -13.46 -12.81
C ALA A 87 20.23 -12.44 -13.63
N VAL A 88 20.08 -12.41 -14.97
CA VAL A 88 20.84 -11.48 -15.83
C VAL A 88 20.48 -10.05 -15.50
N GLU A 89 21.44 -9.31 -14.99
CA GLU A 89 21.31 -7.88 -14.72
C GLU A 89 21.31 -7.05 -16.00
N ARG A 90 20.45 -6.03 -16.05
CA ARG A 90 20.37 -5.07 -17.14
C ARG A 90 20.28 -3.65 -16.58
N THR A 91 21.06 -2.76 -17.15
CA THR A 91 21.03 -1.33 -16.82
C THR A 91 20.18 -0.59 -17.85
N ASN A 92 19.20 0.16 -17.38
CA ASN A 92 18.37 0.99 -18.24
C ASN A 92 19.04 2.33 -18.57
N LYS A 93 18.43 3.12 -19.46
CA LYS A 93 18.95 4.42 -19.92
C LYS A 93 19.11 5.47 -18.82
N TRP A 94 18.49 5.27 -17.64
CA TRP A 94 18.63 6.15 -16.48
C TRP A 94 19.66 5.66 -15.45
N GLY A 95 20.38 4.58 -15.76
CA GLY A 95 21.43 4.02 -14.90
C GLY A 95 20.89 3.14 -13.75
N ASN A 96 19.63 2.72 -13.80
CA ASN A 96 19.08 1.77 -12.85
C ASN A 96 19.34 0.34 -13.33
N THR A 97 19.99 -0.47 -12.48
CA THR A 97 20.32 -1.86 -12.76
C THR A 97 19.40 -2.80 -11.98
N ARG A 98 18.91 -3.84 -12.63
CA ARG A 98 18.13 -4.92 -12.01
C ARG A 98 18.06 -6.14 -12.91
N SER A 99 17.74 -7.28 -12.31
CA SER A 99 17.37 -8.52 -13.02
C SER A 99 15.85 -8.72 -12.97
N ALA A 100 15.35 -9.80 -13.59
CA ALA A 100 13.95 -10.20 -13.44
C ALA A 100 13.59 -10.69 -12.02
N GLU A 101 14.60 -10.99 -11.19
CA GLU A 101 14.42 -11.41 -9.79
C GLU A 101 14.32 -10.22 -8.81
N ASN A 102 14.43 -9.00 -9.32
CA ASN A 102 14.32 -7.79 -8.53
C ASN A 102 12.97 -7.10 -8.76
N MET A 103 12.58 -6.30 -7.77
CA MET A 103 11.39 -5.47 -7.86
C MET A 103 11.52 -4.45 -9.00
N TYR A 104 10.50 -4.41 -9.83
CA TYR A 104 10.29 -3.38 -10.84
C TYR A 104 9.13 -2.48 -10.45
N MET A 105 9.28 -1.18 -10.62
CA MET A 105 8.20 -0.21 -10.44
C MET A 105 8.18 0.79 -11.61
N ASN A 106 7.02 0.95 -12.22
CA ASN A 106 6.72 2.05 -13.13
C ASN A 106 6.08 3.20 -12.32
N GLY A 107 6.90 4.07 -11.76
CA GLY A 107 6.46 5.14 -10.88
C GLY A 107 5.36 6.04 -11.47
N PRO A 108 5.47 6.50 -12.74
CA PRO A 108 4.40 7.27 -13.39
C PRO A 108 3.05 6.55 -13.44
N GLU A 109 3.01 5.26 -13.77
CA GLU A 109 1.76 4.50 -13.82
C GLU A 109 1.18 4.24 -12.42
N VAL A 110 2.04 3.97 -11.43
CA VAL A 110 1.62 3.86 -10.02
C VAL A 110 1.05 5.19 -9.52
N LEU A 111 1.69 6.31 -9.84
CA LEU A 111 1.16 7.63 -9.49
C LEU A 111 -0.20 7.87 -10.15
N LYS A 112 -0.32 7.61 -11.46
CA LYS A 112 -1.59 7.76 -12.19
C LYS A 112 -2.71 6.97 -11.53
N PHE A 113 -2.48 5.67 -11.28
CA PHE A 113 -3.44 4.82 -10.56
C PHE A 113 -3.85 5.44 -9.22
N THR A 114 -2.86 5.92 -8.44
CA THR A 114 -3.11 6.48 -7.11
C THR A 114 -4.01 7.71 -7.16
N VAL A 115 -3.72 8.66 -8.05
CA VAL A 115 -4.51 9.90 -8.15
C VAL A 115 -5.90 9.69 -8.75
N GLU A 116 -6.07 8.68 -9.61
CA GLU A 116 -7.36 8.35 -10.21
C GLU A 116 -8.26 7.52 -9.27
N THR A 117 -7.67 6.72 -8.38
CA THR A 117 -8.40 5.73 -7.58
C THR A 117 -8.64 6.17 -6.14
N VAL A 118 -7.65 6.80 -5.49
CA VAL A 118 -7.72 7.09 -4.05
C VAL A 118 -8.77 8.15 -3.71
N PRO A 119 -8.87 9.31 -4.41
CA PRO A 119 -9.88 10.31 -4.07
C PRO A 119 -11.32 9.78 -4.15
N PRO A 120 -11.74 9.06 -5.21
CA PRO A 120 -13.07 8.43 -5.25
C PRO A 120 -13.29 7.41 -4.14
N ALA A 121 -12.27 6.62 -3.77
CA ALA A 121 -12.37 5.64 -2.69
C ALA A 121 -12.57 6.31 -1.31
N VAL A 122 -11.92 7.46 -1.08
CA VAL A 122 -12.14 8.26 0.14
C VAL A 122 -13.58 8.79 0.17
N GLN A 123 -14.08 9.35 -0.94
CA GLN A 123 -15.46 9.82 -1.01
C GLN A 123 -16.44 8.69 -0.74
N GLN A 124 -16.26 7.53 -1.36
CA GLN A 124 -17.09 6.35 -1.11
C GLN A 124 -17.04 5.91 0.35
N ALA A 125 -15.88 5.98 1.01
CA ALA A 125 -15.78 5.65 2.43
C ALA A 125 -16.54 6.64 3.32
N LEU A 126 -16.52 7.93 3.00
CA LEU A 126 -17.35 8.94 3.68
C LEU A 126 -18.84 8.67 3.47
N ASP A 127 -19.26 8.39 2.24
CA ASP A 127 -20.67 8.14 1.88
C ASP A 127 -21.24 6.91 2.61
N VAL A 128 -20.51 5.80 2.65
CA VAL A 128 -20.90 4.56 3.36
C VAL A 128 -21.15 4.81 4.84
N HIS A 129 -20.41 5.73 5.45
CA HIS A 129 -20.54 6.08 6.86
C HIS A 129 -21.45 7.29 7.11
N SER A 130 -22.01 7.90 6.05
CA SER A 130 -22.78 9.14 6.13
C SER A 130 -22.00 10.27 6.82
N LEU A 131 -20.70 10.34 6.56
CA LEU A 131 -19.78 11.33 7.10
C LEU A 131 -19.36 12.32 6.01
N LYS A 132 -18.98 13.51 6.44
CA LYS A 132 -18.32 14.51 5.61
C LYS A 132 -16.84 14.60 5.95
N LEU A 133 -16.07 15.25 5.10
CA LEU A 133 -14.63 15.44 5.30
C LEU A 133 -14.33 16.16 6.63
N GLU A 134 -15.17 17.11 7.02
CA GLU A 134 -15.05 17.89 8.25
C GLU A 134 -15.25 17.05 9.52
N ASP A 135 -16.01 15.96 9.45
CA ASP A 135 -16.29 15.06 10.57
C ASP A 135 -15.11 14.16 10.92
N ILE A 136 -14.08 14.10 10.06
CA ILE A 136 -12.89 13.27 10.27
C ILE A 136 -11.85 14.05 11.07
N ASP A 137 -11.35 13.47 12.14
CA ASP A 137 -10.31 14.06 12.97
C ASP A 137 -8.91 13.88 12.38
N LEU A 138 -8.64 12.72 11.76
CA LEU A 138 -7.32 12.40 11.21
C LEU A 138 -7.40 11.46 10.01
N PHE A 139 -6.69 11.82 8.95
CA PHE A 139 -6.49 11.01 7.76
C PHE A 139 -5.10 10.36 7.78
N VAL A 140 -5.06 9.04 7.68
CA VAL A 140 -3.82 8.26 7.65
C VAL A 140 -3.80 7.44 6.35
N PHE A 141 -2.99 7.87 5.41
CA PHE A 141 -2.78 7.16 4.13
C PHE A 141 -1.57 6.23 4.20
N HIS A 142 -1.46 5.32 3.22
CA HIS A 142 -0.21 4.64 2.97
C HIS A 142 0.91 5.66 2.73
N GLN A 143 2.03 5.54 3.45
CA GLN A 143 3.14 6.48 3.41
C GLN A 143 4.07 6.17 2.21
N ALA A 144 3.62 6.54 1.01
CA ALA A 144 4.32 6.26 -0.25
C ALA A 144 5.51 7.21 -0.48
N THR A 145 5.23 8.46 -0.83
CA THR A 145 6.21 9.55 -0.95
C THR A 145 5.55 10.87 -0.57
N LYS A 146 6.35 11.84 -0.14
CA LYS A 146 5.85 13.18 0.20
C LYS A 146 5.06 13.81 -0.96
N LEU A 147 5.56 13.63 -2.21
CA LEU A 147 4.90 14.16 -3.40
C LEU A 147 3.48 13.60 -3.57
N ILE A 148 3.33 12.28 -3.45
CA ILE A 148 2.03 11.60 -3.58
C ILE A 148 1.08 12.04 -2.46
N LEU A 149 1.56 12.05 -1.23
CA LEU A 149 0.74 12.44 -0.07
C LEU A 149 0.24 13.88 -0.17
N GLU A 150 1.11 14.83 -0.52
CA GLU A 150 0.73 16.23 -0.71
C GLU A 150 -0.25 16.42 -1.88
N HIS A 151 -0.09 15.63 -2.96
CA HIS A 151 -1.04 15.68 -4.07
C HIS A 151 -2.42 15.19 -3.63
N LEU A 152 -2.50 14.01 -3.00
CA LEU A 152 -3.76 13.45 -2.49
C LEU A 152 -4.44 14.37 -1.48
N ARG A 153 -3.68 14.93 -0.53
CA ARG A 153 -4.21 15.86 0.46
C ARG A 153 -4.92 17.04 -0.20
N LYS A 154 -4.24 17.68 -1.19
CA LYS A 154 -4.78 18.83 -1.90
C LYS A 154 -5.98 18.48 -2.79
N GLU A 155 -5.89 17.36 -3.51
CA GLU A 155 -6.96 16.90 -4.41
C GLU A 155 -8.24 16.57 -3.66
N ILE A 156 -8.12 15.92 -2.49
CA ILE A 156 -9.27 15.57 -1.63
C ILE A 156 -9.76 16.78 -0.83
N GLY A 157 -8.93 17.81 -0.66
CA GLY A 157 -9.26 19.00 0.13
C GLY A 157 -9.07 18.81 1.64
N ILE A 158 -8.15 17.91 2.06
CA ILE A 158 -7.90 17.65 3.48
C ILE A 158 -7.04 18.77 4.09
N PRO A 159 -7.46 19.37 5.22
CA PRO A 159 -6.63 20.33 5.97
C PRO A 159 -5.31 19.68 6.44
N GLU A 160 -4.23 20.47 6.47
CA GLU A 160 -2.90 19.97 6.82
C GLU A 160 -2.83 19.40 8.23
N GLU A 161 -3.49 20.03 9.18
CA GLU A 161 -3.56 19.60 10.57
C GLU A 161 -4.30 18.28 10.80
N LYS A 162 -5.09 17.85 9.83
CA LYS A 162 -5.81 16.56 9.85
C LYS A 162 -5.13 15.46 9.02
N PHE A 163 -3.97 15.75 8.43
CA PHE A 163 -3.28 14.84 7.52
C PHE A 163 -1.98 14.32 8.11
N TYR A 164 -1.93 13.00 8.40
CA TYR A 164 -0.76 12.40 9.00
C TYR A 164 0.33 12.11 7.96
N THR A 165 1.55 12.54 8.23
CA THR A 165 2.76 12.22 7.45
C THR A 165 3.92 11.93 8.40
N ASN A 166 4.76 10.92 8.04
CA ASN A 166 5.97 10.56 8.77
C ASN A 166 7.16 10.20 7.85
N ILE A 167 7.20 10.79 6.65
CA ILE A 167 8.25 10.61 5.62
C ILE A 167 8.94 11.92 5.28
#